data_4a532b71cdc157869050d42eb623b94e
#
_entry.id   4a532b71cdc157869050d42eb623b94e
#
_cell.length_a   1.000
_cell.length_b   1.000
_cell.length_c   1.000
_cell.angle_alpha   90.00
_cell.angle_beta   90.00
_cell.angle_gamma   90.00
#
_symmetry.space_group_name_H-M   'P 1'
#
loop_
_entity.id
_entity.type
_entity.pdbx_description
1 polymer ?
#
loop_
_entity_poly.entity_id
_entity_poly.type
_entity_poly.pdbx_seq_one_letter_code
_entity_poly.pdbx_strand_id
1 'polypeptide(L)'
;MKKLFTLLTALLLTVCTKALAQGWPQNYDGVMLQGFYWDSYDDTRWTTLEAQATELSAAFNQIWVPQSGYCNTTHMQMGYLPIWWFNHLSAFGTEAELRKMIKTFKSKGTGIIEDVVINHRAGNTNWCDFPTEKWNGKTMTWTLADICANDDGGKTKANGYNVTGAADTGDDFGGGRDLDHTRQNVRDNIKTYLSFLLTDLGYNGFRYDMVKGYAAHYIGEYNTSANPKFSVGEYWDGDVQKVKGWIDGTRANGSIQSAAFDFPMKYAINDAFGQGRWGRLADATLAADQAYSRYAVTFVDNHDTGRPKENGGAQLYANVLAANAYILTMPGTPCVFLRHWKMYKQSLKRLIATRKAVGLTNQSQIVKAEASANGFVLCTQGTKGKALLLLGEVNNAQTVGYQLAVEGPKYKLYVSDGVDLTAVKAIKGEDAGFNAPDFCKVKKDERCAFFEAPANWNNTITCWQWDKGYNYTGGNWPGAACTKVGTTANGTHVWKWTWNNSKQASSAGNEGIIFSNNGSPQTADLPFENGGYYTVEGLLGVVKPVTTGITSPLQSTPSAKSLPVYTIDGKALGHPADIDTALKTLPKGVYIIGKKKYVVK
;
A
#
# COMPACT_ATOMS: atom_id res chain seq x y z
N MET A 1 71.47 -34.15 -14.72
CA MET A 1 70.81 -33.01 -14.02
C MET A 1 69.37 -32.95 -14.50
N LYS A 2 68.51 -33.62 -13.78
CA LYS A 2 67.08 -33.69 -14.09
C LYS A 2 66.38 -32.58 -13.30
N LYS A 3 65.71 -31.63 -13.97
CA LYS A 3 64.88 -30.63 -13.37
C LYS A 3 63.54 -31.25 -13.08
N LEU A 4 63.23 -31.34 -11.82
CA LEU A 4 61.94 -31.76 -11.30
C LEU A 4 60.94 -30.58 -11.45
N PHE A 5 59.93 -30.68 -12.32
CA PHE A 5 58.84 -29.76 -12.42
C PHE A 5 57.77 -30.23 -11.46
N THR A 6 57.61 -29.53 -10.34
CA THR A 6 56.51 -29.75 -9.41
C THR A 6 55.33 -28.96 -9.91
N LEU A 7 54.34 -29.65 -10.47
CA LEU A 7 53.07 -29.09 -10.87
C LEU A 7 52.21 -28.93 -9.61
N LEU A 8 52.09 -27.70 -9.11
CA LEU A 8 51.20 -27.36 -8.01
C LEU A 8 49.79 -27.17 -8.59
N THR A 9 49.01 -28.23 -8.62
CA THR A 9 47.56 -28.16 -8.91
C THR A 9 46.87 -27.51 -7.75
N ALA A 10 46.61 -26.20 -7.84
CA ALA A 10 45.70 -25.50 -6.93
C ALA A 10 44.29 -26.01 -7.19
N LEU A 11 43.84 -26.92 -6.35
CA LEU A 11 42.45 -27.36 -6.28
C LEU A 11 41.65 -26.17 -5.69
N LEU A 12 41.09 -25.33 -6.54
CA LEU A 12 40.09 -24.37 -6.12
C LEU A 12 38.85 -25.17 -5.67
N LEU A 13 38.79 -25.50 -4.39
CA LEU A 13 37.55 -25.82 -3.72
C LEU A 13 36.69 -24.53 -3.72
N THR A 14 35.85 -24.37 -4.73
CA THR A 14 34.71 -23.49 -4.65
C THR A 14 33.79 -24.09 -3.58
N VAL A 15 34.02 -23.70 -2.32
CA VAL A 15 33.04 -23.85 -1.28
C VAL A 15 31.89 -22.96 -1.71
N CYS A 16 30.90 -23.58 -2.36
CA CYS A 16 29.60 -22.97 -2.54
C CYS A 16 29.01 -22.80 -1.12
N THR A 17 29.41 -21.78 -0.40
CA THR A 17 28.72 -21.36 0.81
C THR A 17 27.32 -21.03 0.35
N LYS A 18 26.37 -21.93 0.62
CA LYS A 18 24.96 -21.56 0.57
C LYS A 18 24.88 -20.27 1.39
N ALA A 19 24.57 -19.16 0.72
CA ALA A 19 24.31 -17.92 1.44
C ALA A 19 23.22 -18.24 2.46
N LEU A 20 23.59 -18.22 3.74
CA LEU A 20 22.64 -18.45 4.82
C LEU A 20 21.56 -17.40 4.68
N ALA A 21 20.31 -17.79 4.83
CA ALA A 21 19.23 -16.85 4.94
C ALA A 21 19.61 -15.77 5.96
N GLN A 22 19.43 -14.52 5.61
CA GLN A 22 19.81 -13.38 6.45
C GLN A 22 18.62 -12.41 6.61
N GLY A 23 17.42 -12.96 6.56
CA GLY A 23 16.17 -12.22 6.69
C GLY A 23 15.90 -11.28 5.53
N TRP A 24 16.80 -10.32 5.29
CA TRP A 24 16.68 -9.32 4.23
C TRP A 24 18.06 -9.01 3.60
N PRO A 25 18.16 -8.80 2.27
CA PRO A 25 19.44 -8.54 1.61
C PRO A 25 20.13 -7.27 2.11
N GLN A 26 21.47 -7.28 2.15
CA GLN A 26 22.27 -6.09 2.45
C GLN A 26 22.23 -5.09 1.30
N ASN A 27 22.29 -3.80 1.64
CA ASN A 27 22.33 -2.69 0.68
C ASN A 27 21.24 -2.81 -0.41
N TYR A 28 20.08 -3.32 -0.01
CA TYR A 28 18.96 -3.52 -0.92
C TYR A 28 18.36 -2.17 -1.31
N ASP A 29 18.33 -1.87 -2.61
CA ASP A 29 17.84 -0.62 -3.19
C ASP A 29 16.40 -0.71 -3.71
N GLY A 30 15.81 -1.92 -3.64
CA GLY A 30 14.48 -2.19 -4.14
C GLY A 30 13.36 -1.57 -3.34
N VAL A 31 12.22 -1.45 -4.00
CA VAL A 31 10.94 -1.00 -3.42
C VAL A 31 9.95 -2.15 -3.51
N MET A 32 9.17 -2.36 -2.46
CA MET A 32 8.11 -3.35 -2.38
C MET A 32 6.76 -2.70 -2.63
N LEU A 33 5.85 -3.42 -3.27
CA LEU A 33 4.42 -3.09 -3.34
C LEU A 33 3.66 -4.08 -2.46
N GLN A 34 2.80 -3.61 -1.57
CA GLN A 34 1.69 -4.44 -1.12
C GLN A 34 0.62 -4.42 -2.21
N GLY A 35 0.50 -5.53 -2.95
CA GLY A 35 -0.30 -5.65 -4.16
C GLY A 35 -1.80 -5.86 -3.93
N PHE A 36 -2.31 -5.58 -2.72
CA PHE A 36 -3.71 -5.76 -2.36
C PHE A 36 -4.12 -4.81 -1.22
N TYR A 37 -5.41 -4.73 -0.97
CA TYR A 37 -6.03 -4.10 0.21
C TYR A 37 -7.21 -4.97 0.68
N TRP A 38 -7.76 -4.69 1.85
CA TRP A 38 -8.86 -5.48 2.39
C TRP A 38 -10.06 -5.47 1.45
N ASP A 39 -10.63 -6.65 1.16
CA ASP A 39 -11.74 -6.89 0.23
C ASP A 39 -11.45 -6.53 -1.25
N SER A 40 -10.18 -6.58 -1.67
CA SER A 40 -9.76 -6.23 -3.03
C SER A 40 -9.93 -7.37 -4.07
N TYR A 41 -10.78 -8.33 -3.84
CA TYR A 41 -10.92 -9.56 -4.66
C TYR A 41 -11.04 -9.31 -6.16
N ASP A 42 -11.86 -8.34 -6.59
CA ASP A 42 -12.04 -8.05 -8.01
C ASP A 42 -10.88 -7.24 -8.60
N ASP A 43 -10.24 -6.41 -7.78
CA ASP A 43 -9.16 -5.52 -8.21
C ASP A 43 -7.80 -6.21 -8.28
N THR A 44 -7.61 -7.31 -7.54
CA THR A 44 -6.30 -7.94 -7.34
C THR A 44 -6.28 -9.44 -7.60
N ARG A 45 -7.19 -9.93 -8.47
CA ARG A 45 -7.11 -11.30 -8.99
C ARG A 45 -5.74 -11.56 -9.58
N TRP A 46 -5.29 -12.79 -9.53
CA TRP A 46 -3.99 -13.17 -10.11
C TRP A 46 -3.85 -12.71 -11.56
N THR A 47 -4.91 -12.82 -12.36
CA THR A 47 -4.96 -12.34 -13.75
C THR A 47 -4.89 -10.83 -13.85
N THR A 48 -5.53 -10.10 -12.94
CA THR A 48 -5.51 -8.63 -12.90
C THR A 48 -4.13 -8.10 -12.54
N LEU A 49 -3.46 -8.71 -11.57
CA LEU A 49 -2.06 -8.39 -11.22
C LEU A 49 -1.11 -8.74 -12.37
N GLU A 50 -1.27 -9.92 -12.97
CA GLU A 50 -0.45 -10.35 -14.10
C GLU A 50 -0.54 -9.37 -15.28
N ALA A 51 -1.74 -8.90 -15.61
CA ALA A 51 -1.94 -7.93 -16.68
C ALA A 51 -1.17 -6.61 -16.47
N GLN A 52 -0.89 -6.23 -15.23
CA GLN A 52 -0.13 -5.05 -14.86
C GLN A 52 1.39 -5.32 -14.69
N ALA A 53 1.86 -6.55 -14.95
CA ALA A 53 3.22 -6.94 -14.60
C ALA A 53 4.30 -6.06 -15.24
N THR A 54 4.12 -5.57 -16.47
CA THR A 54 5.09 -4.68 -17.11
C THR A 54 5.20 -3.33 -16.41
N GLU A 55 4.08 -2.74 -16.03
CA GLU A 55 4.06 -1.46 -15.30
C GLU A 55 4.61 -1.60 -13.89
N LEU A 56 4.14 -2.61 -13.16
CA LEU A 56 4.52 -2.82 -11.76
C LEU A 56 6.00 -3.20 -11.63
N SER A 57 6.53 -4.05 -12.52
CA SER A 57 7.94 -4.43 -12.50
C SER A 57 8.91 -3.29 -12.85
N ALA A 58 8.45 -2.27 -13.56
CA ALA A 58 9.26 -1.07 -13.81
C ALA A 58 9.50 -0.24 -12.53
N ALA A 59 8.58 -0.32 -11.56
CA ALA A 59 8.65 0.42 -10.30
C ALA A 59 9.10 -0.44 -9.12
N PHE A 60 8.58 -1.66 -9.00
CA PHE A 60 8.72 -2.50 -7.82
C PHE A 60 9.57 -3.75 -8.05
N ASN A 61 10.39 -4.08 -7.07
CA ASN A 61 11.28 -5.24 -7.10
C ASN A 61 10.65 -6.46 -6.41
N GLN A 62 9.71 -6.22 -5.50
CA GLN A 62 8.93 -7.24 -4.80
C GLN A 62 7.47 -6.82 -4.76
N ILE A 63 6.56 -7.80 -4.86
CA ILE A 63 5.12 -7.61 -4.66
C ILE A 63 4.66 -8.61 -3.60
N TRP A 64 4.15 -8.10 -2.49
CA TRP A 64 3.47 -8.89 -1.48
C TRP A 64 2.02 -9.07 -1.88
N VAL A 65 1.59 -10.34 -1.96
CA VAL A 65 0.23 -10.76 -2.35
C VAL A 65 -0.47 -11.45 -1.19
N PRO A 66 -1.81 -11.53 -1.19
CA PRO A 66 -2.56 -12.23 -0.15
C PRO A 66 -2.18 -13.69 -0.07
N GLN A 67 -2.45 -14.31 1.09
CA GLN A 67 -2.37 -15.76 1.29
C GLN A 67 -3.17 -16.49 0.19
N SER A 68 -2.52 -17.43 -0.50
CA SER A 68 -3.06 -18.05 -1.70
C SER A 68 -3.74 -19.40 -1.46
N GLY A 69 -3.58 -20.00 -0.28
CA GLY A 69 -4.18 -21.29 0.07
C GLY A 69 -5.70 -21.19 0.27
N TYR A 70 -6.36 -22.32 0.13
CA TYR A 70 -7.82 -22.42 0.23
C TYR A 70 -8.33 -22.11 1.65
N CYS A 71 -9.27 -21.18 1.74
CA CYS A 71 -10.13 -20.92 2.88
C CYS A 71 -11.56 -21.40 2.60
N ASN A 72 -12.42 -21.49 3.62
CA ASN A 72 -13.73 -22.13 3.53
C ASN A 72 -14.70 -21.53 2.49
N THR A 73 -14.45 -20.32 2.05
CA THR A 73 -15.21 -19.69 0.98
C THR A 73 -14.26 -19.16 -0.08
N THR A 74 -14.58 -19.37 -1.36
CA THR A 74 -13.84 -18.83 -2.49
C THR A 74 -14.07 -17.33 -2.69
N HIS A 75 -15.09 -16.77 -2.05
CA HIS A 75 -15.39 -15.35 -2.04
C HIS A 75 -15.29 -14.79 -0.63
N MET A 76 -14.90 -13.52 -0.52
CA MET A 76 -14.88 -12.73 0.71
C MET A 76 -13.91 -13.23 1.80
N GLN A 77 -12.90 -14.03 1.42
CA GLN A 77 -11.85 -14.48 2.35
C GLN A 77 -10.48 -13.97 1.90
N MET A 78 -9.88 -13.13 2.73
CA MET A 78 -8.53 -12.58 2.46
C MET A 78 -7.41 -13.62 2.62
N GLY A 79 -7.71 -14.81 3.14
CA GLY A 79 -6.74 -15.89 3.32
C GLY A 79 -6.30 -16.12 4.77
N TYR A 80 -6.75 -15.31 5.73
CA TYR A 80 -6.26 -15.35 7.12
C TYR A 80 -6.87 -16.45 7.99
N LEU A 81 -7.68 -17.35 7.42
CA LEU A 81 -8.15 -18.59 8.05
C LEU A 81 -7.88 -19.78 7.13
N PRO A 82 -6.61 -20.17 6.91
CA PRO A 82 -6.26 -21.22 5.96
C PRO A 82 -6.76 -22.58 6.46
N ILE A 83 -7.40 -23.34 5.54
CA ILE A 83 -7.82 -24.72 5.77
C ILE A 83 -6.87 -25.68 5.07
N TRP A 84 -6.62 -25.44 3.77
CA TRP A 84 -5.73 -26.24 2.93
C TRP A 84 -4.48 -25.46 2.58
N TRP A 85 -3.32 -25.98 2.85
CA TRP A 85 -2.05 -25.33 2.53
C TRP A 85 -1.50 -25.67 1.13
N PHE A 86 -1.99 -26.75 0.52
CA PHE A 86 -1.55 -27.22 -0.80
C PHE A 86 -2.65 -27.15 -1.86
N ASN A 87 -3.79 -26.58 -1.54
CA ASN A 87 -4.84 -26.23 -2.49
C ASN A 87 -4.90 -24.71 -2.62
N HIS A 88 -4.55 -24.19 -3.80
CA HIS A 88 -4.45 -22.77 -4.08
C HIS A 88 -5.62 -22.23 -4.91
N LEU A 89 -6.81 -22.78 -4.75
CA LEU A 89 -8.05 -22.17 -5.20
C LEU A 89 -8.50 -21.15 -4.15
N SER A 90 -8.34 -19.87 -4.43
CA SER A 90 -8.65 -18.78 -3.50
C SER A 90 -9.64 -17.77 -4.10
N ALA A 91 -10.05 -16.77 -3.30
CA ALA A 91 -10.86 -15.66 -3.78
C ALA A 91 -10.15 -14.83 -4.88
N PHE A 92 -8.83 -14.93 -4.99
CA PHE A 92 -8.02 -14.20 -5.98
C PHE A 92 -7.80 -14.97 -7.28
N GLY A 93 -8.17 -16.24 -7.36
CA GLY A 93 -8.08 -17.06 -8.56
C GLY A 93 -7.63 -18.49 -8.32
N THR A 94 -7.37 -19.19 -9.41
CA THR A 94 -6.92 -20.60 -9.42
C THR A 94 -5.40 -20.70 -9.24
N GLU A 95 -4.91 -21.88 -8.86
CA GLU A 95 -3.48 -22.17 -8.78
C GLU A 95 -2.76 -21.97 -10.14
N ALA A 96 -3.40 -22.33 -11.24
CA ALA A 96 -2.82 -22.15 -12.57
C ALA A 96 -2.59 -20.65 -12.89
N GLU A 97 -3.54 -19.79 -12.52
CA GLU A 97 -3.41 -18.33 -12.66
C GLU A 97 -2.33 -17.76 -11.72
N LEU A 98 -2.26 -18.25 -10.48
CA LEU A 98 -1.22 -17.89 -9.52
C LEU A 98 0.17 -18.23 -10.07
N ARG A 99 0.39 -19.47 -10.51
CA ARG A 99 1.67 -19.92 -11.10
C ARG A 99 2.06 -19.10 -12.31
N LYS A 100 1.10 -18.77 -13.17
CA LYS A 100 1.32 -17.93 -14.34
C LYS A 100 1.73 -16.51 -13.93
N MET A 101 1.04 -15.90 -12.99
CA MET A 101 1.34 -14.58 -12.45
C MET A 101 2.76 -14.55 -11.85
N ILE A 102 3.11 -15.49 -10.97
CA ILE A 102 4.46 -15.59 -10.37
C ILE A 102 5.53 -15.70 -11.48
N LYS A 103 5.33 -16.59 -12.46
CA LYS A 103 6.26 -16.77 -13.59
C LYS A 103 6.42 -15.49 -14.41
N THR A 104 5.33 -14.78 -14.69
CA THR A 104 5.33 -13.54 -15.47
C THR A 104 6.13 -12.45 -14.75
N PHE A 105 5.91 -12.21 -13.46
CA PHE A 105 6.67 -11.23 -12.68
C PHE A 105 8.15 -11.62 -12.57
N LYS A 106 8.44 -12.88 -12.29
CA LYS A 106 9.81 -13.39 -12.20
C LYS A 106 10.58 -13.18 -13.50
N SER A 107 9.94 -13.35 -14.67
CA SER A 107 10.56 -13.11 -15.99
C SER A 107 10.92 -11.65 -16.21
N LYS A 108 10.31 -10.72 -15.45
CA LYS A 108 10.57 -9.27 -15.48
C LYS A 108 11.48 -8.79 -14.34
N GLY A 109 12.03 -9.72 -13.54
CA GLY A 109 12.94 -9.41 -12.44
C GLY A 109 12.25 -9.02 -11.13
N THR A 110 10.93 -9.15 -11.03
CA THR A 110 10.16 -8.87 -9.80
C THR A 110 9.81 -10.17 -9.09
N GLY A 111 10.11 -10.24 -7.79
CA GLY A 111 9.74 -11.35 -6.93
C GLY A 111 8.33 -11.20 -6.36
N ILE A 112 7.69 -12.32 -6.07
CA ILE A 112 6.40 -12.35 -5.37
C ILE A 112 6.63 -12.87 -3.95
N ILE A 113 6.09 -12.17 -2.96
CA ILE A 113 6.14 -12.51 -1.54
C ILE A 113 4.77 -13.02 -1.12
N GLU A 114 4.75 -14.24 -0.58
CA GLU A 114 3.52 -14.85 -0.03
C GLU A 114 3.21 -14.31 1.35
N ASP A 115 1.93 -14.11 1.62
CA ASP A 115 1.41 -13.89 2.98
C ASP A 115 1.23 -15.23 3.67
N VAL A 116 2.09 -15.54 4.62
CA VAL A 116 2.17 -16.86 5.27
C VAL A 116 1.46 -16.83 6.61
N VAL A 117 0.34 -17.55 6.71
CA VAL A 117 -0.44 -17.69 7.94
C VAL A 117 -0.15 -19.04 8.55
N ILE A 118 0.70 -19.07 9.58
CA ILE A 118 1.13 -20.28 10.29
C ILE A 118 0.95 -20.20 11.80
N ASN A 119 0.46 -19.08 12.32
CA ASN A 119 0.07 -18.97 13.71
C ASN A 119 -1.12 -19.89 13.99
N HIS A 120 -2.11 -19.90 13.11
CA HIS A 120 -3.39 -20.59 13.30
C HIS A 120 -3.93 -21.18 12.00
N ARG A 121 -4.94 -22.03 12.13
CA ARG A 121 -5.71 -22.60 11.02
C ARG A 121 -7.20 -22.64 11.36
N ALA A 122 -8.03 -22.83 10.32
CA ALA A 122 -9.43 -23.22 10.49
C ALA A 122 -9.62 -24.72 10.20
N GLY A 123 -10.58 -25.34 10.83
CA GLY A 123 -11.01 -26.70 10.50
C GLY A 123 -11.79 -26.77 9.20
N ASN A 124 -11.81 -27.92 8.56
CA ASN A 124 -12.46 -28.12 7.27
C ASN A 124 -13.98 -28.29 7.40
N THR A 125 -14.44 -29.19 8.27
CA THR A 125 -15.87 -29.43 8.50
C THR A 125 -16.29 -29.18 9.94
N ASN A 126 -15.34 -29.15 10.85
CA ASN A 126 -15.56 -28.85 12.25
C ASN A 126 -14.45 -27.91 12.76
N TRP A 127 -14.41 -27.71 14.07
CA TRP A 127 -13.52 -26.70 14.68
C TRP A 127 -12.02 -27.06 14.60
N CYS A 128 -11.66 -28.36 14.50
CA CYS A 128 -10.30 -28.86 14.69
C CYS A 128 -9.83 -29.87 13.63
N ASP A 129 -10.62 -30.19 12.61
CA ASP A 129 -10.33 -31.21 11.61
C ASP A 129 -9.48 -30.67 10.46
N PHE A 130 -8.23 -30.30 10.74
CA PHE A 130 -7.29 -29.91 9.70
C PHE A 130 -7.07 -31.04 8.70
N PRO A 131 -7.14 -30.79 7.39
CA PRO A 131 -7.03 -31.82 6.37
C PRO A 131 -5.64 -32.49 6.38
N THR A 132 -5.61 -33.77 6.07
CA THR A 132 -4.38 -34.47 5.73
C THR A 132 -4.00 -34.15 4.31
N GLU A 133 -2.81 -33.61 4.12
CA GLU A 133 -2.29 -33.20 2.81
C GLU A 133 -1.01 -33.94 2.46
N LYS A 134 -0.66 -34.03 1.18
CA LYS A 134 0.55 -34.73 0.73
C LYS A 134 1.30 -33.88 -0.30
N TRP A 135 2.61 -33.79 -0.13
CA TRP A 135 3.48 -33.17 -1.11
C TRP A 135 4.87 -33.80 -1.07
N ASN A 136 5.45 -34.06 -2.23
CA ASN A 136 6.80 -34.60 -2.41
C ASN A 136 7.11 -35.83 -1.52
N GLY A 137 6.17 -36.79 -1.49
CA GLY A 137 6.29 -38.02 -0.72
C GLY A 137 6.07 -37.88 0.81
N LYS A 138 5.89 -36.68 1.31
CA LYS A 138 5.55 -36.40 2.70
C LYS A 138 4.03 -36.33 2.90
N THR A 139 3.55 -36.90 4.00
CA THR A 139 2.15 -36.77 4.44
C THR A 139 2.12 -35.91 5.69
N MET A 140 1.35 -34.84 5.64
CA MET A 140 1.12 -33.93 6.77
C MET A 140 -0.19 -34.27 7.42
N THR A 141 -0.13 -34.73 8.64
CA THR A 141 -1.28 -35.09 9.48
C THR A 141 -1.34 -34.17 10.69
N TRP A 142 -2.52 -34.06 11.27
CA TRP A 142 -2.79 -33.17 12.39
C TRP A 142 -3.61 -33.90 13.45
N THR A 143 -3.39 -33.53 14.70
CA THR A 143 -4.10 -34.08 15.86
C THR A 143 -4.47 -32.96 16.82
N LEU A 144 -5.34 -33.22 17.79
CA LEU A 144 -5.65 -32.24 18.84
C LEU A 144 -4.44 -31.85 19.73
N ALA A 145 -3.36 -32.62 19.67
CA ALA A 145 -2.11 -32.28 20.35
C ALA A 145 -1.29 -31.21 19.58
N ASP A 146 -1.62 -30.92 18.34
CA ASP A 146 -0.96 -29.93 17.53
C ASP A 146 -1.60 -28.51 17.67
N ILE A 147 -2.65 -28.41 18.51
CA ILE A 147 -3.39 -27.18 18.84
C ILE A 147 -3.03 -26.77 20.26
N CYS A 148 -2.76 -25.49 20.47
CA CYS A 148 -2.40 -24.92 21.77
C CYS A 148 -3.50 -25.14 22.82
N ALA A 149 -3.10 -25.39 24.08
CA ALA A 149 -4.04 -25.69 25.17
C ALA A 149 -4.92 -24.48 25.56
N ASN A 150 -4.43 -23.25 25.32
CA ASN A 150 -5.11 -21.98 25.55
C ASN A 150 -5.63 -21.33 24.24
N ASP A 151 -5.76 -22.14 23.19
CA ASP A 151 -6.25 -21.70 21.89
C ASP A 151 -7.57 -20.94 21.97
N ASP A 152 -7.71 -19.90 21.15
CA ASP A 152 -8.92 -19.11 20.89
C ASP A 152 -9.68 -18.65 22.16
N GLY A 153 -8.97 -18.36 23.22
CA GLY A 153 -9.58 -17.98 24.51
C GLY A 153 -10.44 -19.08 25.12
N GLY A 154 -10.15 -20.34 24.80
CA GLY A 154 -10.83 -21.52 25.34
C GLY A 154 -12.08 -21.94 24.59
N LYS A 155 -12.41 -21.34 23.44
CA LYS A 155 -13.59 -21.70 22.63
C LYS A 155 -13.52 -23.13 22.10
N THR A 156 -12.35 -23.62 21.71
CA THR A 156 -12.13 -24.99 21.27
C THR A 156 -12.57 -25.99 22.35
N LYS A 157 -12.15 -25.76 23.60
CA LYS A 157 -12.58 -26.58 24.73
C LYS A 157 -14.08 -26.44 25.02
N ALA A 158 -14.61 -25.20 24.94
CA ALA A 158 -16.06 -24.97 25.13
C ALA A 158 -16.92 -25.66 24.07
N ASN A 159 -16.38 -25.87 22.86
CA ASN A 159 -17.01 -26.63 21.78
C ASN A 159 -16.82 -28.15 21.91
N GLY A 160 -16.28 -28.66 23.02
CA GLY A 160 -16.16 -30.07 23.32
C GLY A 160 -14.90 -30.76 22.74
N TYR A 161 -13.93 -30.03 22.22
CA TYR A 161 -12.69 -30.61 21.72
C TYR A 161 -11.61 -30.60 22.82
N ASN A 162 -11.06 -31.77 23.10
CA ASN A 162 -9.99 -31.89 24.09
C ASN A 162 -8.62 -31.71 23.44
N VAL A 163 -8.22 -30.45 23.26
CA VAL A 163 -6.88 -30.09 22.78
C VAL A 163 -5.85 -30.41 23.86
N THR A 164 -4.71 -30.97 23.44
CA THR A 164 -3.66 -31.46 24.35
C THR A 164 -2.27 -30.93 24.01
N GLY A 165 -2.18 -29.87 23.19
CA GLY A 165 -0.95 -29.16 22.95
C GLY A 165 -0.42 -28.44 24.20
N ALA A 166 0.77 -27.87 24.12
CA ALA A 166 1.29 -26.98 25.14
C ALA A 166 0.53 -25.64 25.15
N ALA A 167 0.79 -24.79 26.16
CA ALA A 167 0.36 -23.40 26.11
C ALA A 167 1.02 -22.68 24.95
N ASP A 168 0.34 -21.68 24.42
CA ASP A 168 0.89 -20.83 23.37
C ASP A 168 2.21 -20.17 23.81
N THR A 169 3.11 -19.96 22.87
CA THR A 169 4.40 -19.33 23.11
C THR A 169 4.39 -17.81 22.82
N GLY A 170 3.23 -17.29 22.43
CA GLY A 170 2.97 -15.89 22.14
C GLY A 170 1.56 -15.46 22.52
N ASP A 171 1.00 -14.52 21.74
CA ASP A 171 -0.35 -13.98 21.93
C ASP A 171 -1.41 -14.95 21.35
N ASP A 172 -2.45 -15.24 22.12
CA ASP A 172 -3.61 -16.06 21.72
C ASP A 172 -4.44 -15.36 20.61
N PHE A 173 -4.90 -16.11 19.62
CA PHE A 173 -5.75 -15.62 18.55
C PHE A 173 -7.13 -16.29 18.54
N GLY A 174 -8.12 -15.60 19.09
CA GLY A 174 -9.49 -16.15 19.21
C GLY A 174 -10.27 -16.36 17.90
N GLY A 175 -9.68 -16.12 16.72
CA GLY A 175 -10.30 -16.27 15.40
C GLY A 175 -10.03 -17.60 14.70
N GLY A 176 -9.02 -18.33 15.11
CA GLY A 176 -8.59 -19.61 14.51
C GLY A 176 -8.20 -20.64 15.56
N ARG A 177 -7.52 -21.69 15.16
CA ARG A 177 -6.91 -22.70 16.06
C ARG A 177 -5.41 -22.48 16.05
N ASP A 178 -4.86 -21.98 17.17
CA ASP A 178 -3.45 -21.70 17.29
C ASP A 178 -2.63 -23.00 17.28
N LEU A 179 -1.61 -23.02 16.45
CA LEU A 179 -0.76 -24.21 16.27
C LEU A 179 0.31 -24.24 17.36
N ASP A 180 0.46 -25.40 18.01
CA ASP A 180 1.51 -25.61 19.00
C ASP A 180 2.88 -25.78 18.32
N HIS A 181 3.60 -24.67 18.13
CA HIS A 181 4.94 -24.64 17.53
C HIS A 181 5.99 -25.41 18.36
N THR A 182 5.72 -25.78 19.61
CA THR A 182 6.63 -26.65 20.39
C THR A 182 6.64 -28.08 19.87
N ARG A 183 5.59 -28.48 19.12
CA ARG A 183 5.43 -29.81 18.56
C ARG A 183 6.29 -30.01 17.32
N GLN A 184 7.07 -31.10 17.27
CA GLN A 184 7.88 -31.42 16.09
C GLN A 184 7.02 -31.63 14.85
N ASN A 185 5.85 -32.26 14.97
CA ASN A 185 4.90 -32.49 13.88
C ASN A 185 4.47 -31.15 13.23
N VAL A 186 4.09 -30.16 14.04
CA VAL A 186 3.71 -28.81 13.56
C VAL A 186 4.87 -28.18 12.78
N ARG A 187 6.07 -28.19 13.37
CA ARG A 187 7.24 -27.60 12.72
C ARG A 187 7.61 -28.30 11.41
N ASP A 188 7.52 -29.62 11.34
CA ASP A 188 7.84 -30.38 10.12
C ASP A 188 6.81 -30.14 9.02
N ASN A 189 5.52 -30.04 9.38
CA ASN A 189 4.45 -29.67 8.45
C ASN A 189 4.66 -28.25 7.90
N ILE A 190 4.96 -27.27 8.76
CA ILE A 190 5.26 -25.88 8.36
C ILE A 190 6.48 -25.84 7.43
N LYS A 191 7.59 -26.49 7.77
CA LYS A 191 8.77 -26.53 6.90
C LYS A 191 8.46 -27.13 5.53
N THR A 192 7.61 -28.13 5.49
CA THR A 192 7.18 -28.77 4.24
C THR A 192 6.35 -27.80 3.40
N TYR A 193 5.40 -27.09 4.03
CA TYR A 193 4.60 -26.05 3.38
C TYR A 193 5.47 -24.89 2.84
N LEU A 194 6.37 -24.36 3.64
CA LEU A 194 7.26 -23.27 3.20
C LEU A 194 8.19 -23.69 2.06
N SER A 195 8.66 -24.94 2.08
CA SER A 195 9.44 -25.49 0.97
C SER A 195 8.62 -25.57 -0.32
N PHE A 196 7.36 -26.00 -0.24
CA PHE A 196 6.44 -26.03 -1.37
C PHE A 196 6.23 -24.62 -1.97
N LEU A 197 5.96 -23.63 -1.13
CA LEU A 197 5.76 -22.25 -1.59
C LEU A 197 6.95 -21.73 -2.41
N LEU A 198 8.19 -21.99 -1.96
CA LEU A 198 9.38 -21.49 -2.64
C LEU A 198 9.78 -22.34 -3.86
N THR A 199 9.74 -23.66 -3.73
CA THR A 199 10.34 -24.58 -4.72
C THR A 199 9.36 -25.02 -5.79
N ASP A 200 8.08 -25.10 -5.47
CA ASP A 200 7.04 -25.59 -6.39
C ASP A 200 6.22 -24.44 -6.97
N LEU A 201 5.66 -23.55 -6.14
CA LEU A 201 4.94 -22.38 -6.62
C LEU A 201 5.87 -21.27 -7.12
N GLY A 202 7.08 -21.16 -6.56
CA GLY A 202 8.11 -20.24 -7.03
C GLY A 202 8.08 -18.85 -6.40
N TYR A 203 7.47 -18.69 -5.24
CA TYR A 203 7.55 -17.47 -4.43
C TYR A 203 9.01 -17.10 -4.12
N ASN A 204 9.27 -15.83 -3.87
CA ASN A 204 10.61 -15.31 -3.60
C ASN A 204 10.90 -15.13 -2.11
N GLY A 205 9.87 -15.13 -1.29
CA GLY A 205 9.96 -14.93 0.14
C GLY A 205 8.60 -14.87 0.80
N PHE A 206 8.60 -14.47 2.07
CA PHE A 206 7.44 -14.55 2.95
C PHE A 206 7.20 -13.23 3.70
N ARG A 207 5.94 -12.88 3.84
CA ARG A 207 5.43 -12.05 4.92
C ARG A 207 4.74 -12.99 5.91
N TYR A 208 5.25 -13.08 7.11
CA TYR A 208 4.64 -13.87 8.17
C TYR A 208 3.58 -13.06 8.90
N ASP A 209 2.36 -13.58 8.86
CA ASP A 209 1.21 -13.03 9.56
C ASP A 209 1.33 -13.24 11.07
N MET A 210 0.86 -12.26 11.85
CA MET A 210 0.65 -12.35 13.29
C MET A 210 1.80 -13.03 14.07
N VAL A 211 3.05 -12.57 13.84
CA VAL A 211 4.23 -13.20 14.47
C VAL A 211 4.36 -12.96 15.97
N LYS A 212 3.44 -12.22 16.60
CA LYS A 212 3.29 -12.17 18.05
C LYS A 212 2.71 -13.44 18.64
N GLY A 213 2.01 -14.24 17.84
CA GLY A 213 1.32 -15.43 18.31
C GLY A 213 2.24 -16.61 18.61
N TYR A 214 3.54 -16.52 18.29
CA TYR A 214 4.50 -17.59 18.61
C TYR A 214 5.91 -17.03 18.78
N ALA A 215 6.77 -17.79 19.48
CA ALA A 215 8.12 -17.32 19.81
C ALA A 215 8.97 -17.11 18.55
N ALA A 216 9.70 -16.01 18.51
CA ALA A 216 10.47 -15.55 17.35
C ALA A 216 11.49 -16.57 16.81
N HIS A 217 12.06 -17.41 17.67
CA HIS A 217 13.07 -18.39 17.26
C HIS A 217 12.51 -19.46 16.28
N TYR A 218 11.20 -19.68 16.25
CA TYR A 218 10.58 -20.59 15.25
C TYR A 218 10.70 -20.01 13.84
N ILE A 219 10.59 -18.70 13.65
CA ILE A 219 10.91 -18.06 12.37
C ILE A 219 12.36 -18.32 11.98
N GLY A 220 13.29 -18.23 12.95
CA GLY A 220 14.69 -18.61 12.74
C GLY A 220 14.85 -20.02 12.22
N GLU A 221 14.16 -20.99 12.85
CA GLU A 221 14.16 -22.40 12.45
C GLU A 221 13.56 -22.61 11.06
N TYR A 222 12.41 -22.00 10.77
CA TYR A 222 11.70 -22.12 9.50
C TYR A 222 12.51 -21.53 8.34
N ASN A 223 13.03 -20.32 8.50
CA ASN A 223 13.81 -19.66 7.48
C ASN A 223 15.17 -20.33 7.23
N THR A 224 15.79 -20.89 8.25
CA THR A 224 17.00 -21.72 8.08
C THR A 224 16.70 -22.95 7.22
N SER A 225 15.53 -23.54 7.39
CA SER A 225 15.09 -24.71 6.61
C SER A 225 14.68 -24.37 5.18
N ALA A 226 13.83 -23.36 5.00
CA ALA A 226 13.26 -22.98 3.71
C ALA A 226 14.18 -22.11 2.87
N ASN A 227 15.03 -21.29 3.52
CA ASN A 227 15.99 -20.37 2.90
C ASN A 227 15.34 -19.34 1.95
N PRO A 228 14.30 -18.58 2.39
CA PRO A 228 13.70 -17.55 1.56
C PRO A 228 14.70 -16.43 1.29
N LYS A 229 14.59 -15.78 0.12
CA LYS A 229 15.41 -14.60 -0.20
C LYS A 229 14.98 -13.37 0.61
N PHE A 230 13.69 -13.27 0.94
CA PHE A 230 13.09 -12.20 1.71
C PHE A 230 12.18 -12.79 2.78
N SER A 231 12.26 -12.25 3.98
CA SER A 231 11.39 -12.60 5.09
C SER A 231 11.08 -11.35 5.91
N VAL A 232 9.81 -11.05 6.10
CA VAL A 232 9.33 -9.94 6.94
C VAL A 232 8.19 -10.42 7.84
N GLY A 233 8.27 -10.11 9.13
CA GLY A 233 7.23 -10.45 10.10
C GLY A 233 6.35 -9.25 10.42
N GLU A 234 5.08 -9.54 10.65
CA GLU A 234 4.13 -8.59 11.19
C GLU A 234 4.17 -8.61 12.73
N TYR A 235 5.16 -7.93 13.29
CA TYR A 235 5.19 -7.70 14.73
C TYR A 235 4.50 -6.37 15.05
N TRP A 236 3.19 -6.39 15.23
CA TRP A 236 2.37 -5.18 15.39
C TRP A 236 2.55 -4.56 16.78
N ASP A 237 3.54 -3.68 16.93
CA ASP A 237 3.81 -2.95 18.15
C ASP A 237 4.42 -1.57 17.85
N GLY A 238 3.99 -0.56 18.60
CA GLY A 238 4.56 0.81 18.52
C GLY A 238 5.86 0.98 19.28
N ASP A 239 6.22 0.03 20.13
CA ASP A 239 7.48 0.05 20.89
C ASP A 239 8.62 -0.53 20.04
N VAL A 240 9.55 0.32 19.64
CA VAL A 240 10.69 -0.06 18.80
C VAL A 240 11.58 -1.12 19.48
N GLN A 241 11.67 -1.15 20.83
CA GLN A 241 12.50 -2.14 21.52
C GLN A 241 11.89 -3.53 21.46
N LYS A 242 10.57 -3.63 21.53
CA LYS A 242 9.87 -4.91 21.34
C LYS A 242 10.05 -5.46 19.93
N VAL A 243 9.92 -4.60 18.89
CA VAL A 243 10.13 -5.01 17.51
C VAL A 243 11.57 -5.45 17.27
N LYS A 244 12.57 -4.71 17.81
CA LYS A 244 13.98 -5.11 17.76
C LYS A 244 14.22 -6.44 18.49
N GLY A 245 13.63 -6.61 19.67
CA GLY A 245 13.71 -7.87 20.44
C GLY A 245 13.16 -9.06 19.65
N TRP A 246 12.07 -8.88 18.91
CA TRP A 246 11.56 -9.91 18.01
C TRP A 246 12.53 -10.21 16.87
N ILE A 247 13.05 -9.18 16.19
CA ILE A 247 14.06 -9.35 15.11
C ILE A 247 15.25 -10.16 15.60
N ASP A 248 15.80 -9.78 16.75
CA ASP A 248 16.93 -10.49 17.37
C ASP A 248 16.56 -11.91 17.78
N GLY A 249 15.34 -12.13 18.25
CA GLY A 249 14.80 -13.45 18.58
C GLY A 249 14.70 -14.42 17.39
N THR A 250 14.68 -13.90 16.13
CA THR A 250 14.70 -14.74 14.93
C THR A 250 16.09 -15.29 14.60
N ARG A 251 17.11 -14.93 15.37
CA ARG A 251 18.49 -15.30 15.09
C ARG A 251 18.70 -16.81 15.10
N ALA A 252 19.25 -17.32 14.01
CA ALA A 252 19.70 -18.71 13.88
C ALA A 252 21.04 -18.75 13.14
N ASN A 253 21.90 -19.70 13.49
CA ASN A 253 23.24 -19.84 12.92
C ASN A 253 24.06 -18.53 12.92
N GLY A 254 23.91 -17.71 13.95
CA GLY A 254 24.61 -16.43 14.10
C GLY A 254 24.03 -15.26 13.30
N SER A 255 22.97 -15.46 12.51
CA SER A 255 22.38 -14.44 11.64
C SER A 255 20.91 -14.21 11.94
N ILE A 256 20.44 -12.96 11.87
CA ILE A 256 19.02 -12.58 11.89
C ILE A 256 18.34 -13.20 10.66
N GLN A 257 17.19 -13.81 10.85
CA GLN A 257 16.48 -14.58 9.83
C GLN A 257 15.23 -13.87 9.27
N SER A 258 14.80 -12.77 9.85
CA SER A 258 13.64 -12.00 9.36
C SER A 258 13.79 -10.51 9.63
N ALA A 259 13.33 -9.71 8.69
CA ALA A 259 12.99 -8.31 8.87
C ALA A 259 11.63 -8.18 9.58
N ALA A 260 11.25 -6.96 9.98
CA ALA A 260 9.93 -6.63 10.48
C ALA A 260 9.37 -5.37 9.79
N PHE A 261 8.04 -5.25 9.74
CA PHE A 261 7.40 -3.99 9.42
C PHE A 261 7.66 -2.95 10.51
N ASP A 262 8.02 -1.72 10.09
CA ASP A 262 8.36 -0.62 11.00
C ASP A 262 7.08 0.07 11.52
N PHE A 263 6.34 -0.62 12.41
CA PHE A 263 5.15 -0.07 13.06
C PHE A 263 5.45 1.18 13.91
N PRO A 264 6.58 1.28 14.63
CA PRO A 264 6.97 2.53 15.29
C PRO A 264 6.96 3.73 14.34
N MET A 265 7.52 3.56 13.11
CA MET A 265 7.48 4.59 12.07
C MET A 265 6.06 4.87 11.58
N LYS A 266 5.23 3.85 11.40
CA LYS A 266 3.81 4.01 11.01
C LYS A 266 3.06 4.94 11.95
N TYR A 267 3.23 4.76 13.26
CA TYR A 267 2.59 5.63 14.25
C TYR A 267 3.17 7.05 14.25
N ALA A 268 4.48 7.20 14.10
CA ALA A 268 5.13 8.50 13.96
C ALA A 268 4.62 9.25 12.71
N ILE A 269 4.43 8.55 11.59
CA ILE A 269 3.84 9.08 10.36
C ILE A 269 2.41 9.58 10.60
N ASN A 270 1.56 8.80 11.25
CA ASN A 270 0.18 9.21 11.52
C ASN A 270 0.11 10.47 12.37
N ASP A 271 0.98 10.57 13.37
CA ASP A 271 1.08 11.75 14.23
C ASP A 271 1.58 12.98 13.48
N ALA A 272 2.63 12.83 12.68
CA ALA A 272 3.25 13.93 11.96
C ALA A 272 2.36 14.43 10.80
N PHE A 273 1.96 13.56 9.91
CA PHE A 273 1.24 13.93 8.69
C PHE A 273 -0.26 14.12 8.92
N GLY A 274 -0.84 13.35 9.85
CA GLY A 274 -2.27 13.44 10.19
C GLY A 274 -2.59 14.54 11.18
N GLN A 275 -1.67 14.85 12.11
CA GLN A 275 -1.94 15.77 13.22
C GLN A 275 -0.96 16.95 13.30
N GLY A 276 -0.01 17.07 12.34
CA GLY A 276 0.99 18.14 12.33
C GLY A 276 2.06 18.03 13.43
N ARG A 277 2.16 16.88 14.11
CA ARG A 277 3.16 16.64 15.17
C ARG A 277 4.53 16.25 14.58
N TRP A 278 5.16 17.16 13.82
CA TRP A 278 6.37 16.89 13.03
C TRP A 278 7.54 16.35 13.84
N GLY A 279 7.62 16.69 15.15
CA GLY A 279 8.64 16.15 16.04
C GLY A 279 8.67 14.63 16.12
N ARG A 280 7.54 13.98 15.87
CA ARG A 280 7.42 12.51 15.90
C ARG A 280 8.29 11.80 14.85
N LEU A 281 8.63 12.48 13.74
CA LEU A 281 9.53 11.92 12.71
C LEU A 281 11.00 11.83 13.15
N ALA A 282 11.35 12.45 14.28
CA ALA A 282 12.67 12.31 14.92
C ALA A 282 12.71 11.17 15.94
N ASP A 283 11.60 10.49 16.21
CA ASP A 283 11.56 9.39 17.18
C ASP A 283 12.36 8.17 16.67
N ALA A 284 12.74 7.33 17.64
CA ALA A 284 13.41 6.08 17.34
C ALA A 284 12.49 5.12 16.57
N THR A 285 12.95 4.65 15.41
CA THR A 285 12.29 3.65 14.56
C THR A 285 13.31 2.62 14.11
N LEU A 286 12.88 1.53 13.48
CA LEU A 286 13.82 0.55 12.93
C LEU A 286 14.68 1.17 11.82
N ALA A 287 14.06 1.90 10.89
CA ALA A 287 14.77 2.51 9.78
C ALA A 287 15.70 3.65 10.19
N ALA A 288 15.41 4.34 11.29
CA ALA A 288 16.29 5.39 11.82
C ALA A 288 17.51 4.83 12.56
N ASP A 289 17.51 3.57 12.97
CA ASP A 289 18.62 2.90 13.62
C ASP A 289 19.50 2.16 12.59
N GLN A 290 20.75 2.60 12.46
CA GLN A 290 21.70 2.03 11.48
C GLN A 290 21.92 0.52 11.66
N ALA A 291 21.80 -0.01 12.89
CA ALA A 291 21.93 -1.45 13.16
C ALA A 291 20.73 -2.27 12.68
N TYR A 292 19.54 -1.66 12.62
CA TYR A 292 18.29 -2.32 12.27
C TYR A 292 17.70 -1.88 10.93
N SER A 293 18.19 -0.80 10.32
CA SER A 293 17.65 -0.26 9.07
C SER A 293 17.61 -1.29 7.93
N ARG A 294 18.57 -2.21 7.88
CA ARG A 294 18.57 -3.34 6.94
C ARG A 294 17.30 -4.19 7.07
N TYR A 295 16.81 -4.37 8.28
CA TYR A 295 15.67 -5.23 8.62
C TYR A 295 14.36 -4.44 8.78
N ALA A 296 14.35 -3.17 8.42
CA ALA A 296 13.17 -2.33 8.46
C ALA A 296 12.41 -2.38 7.12
N VAL A 297 11.16 -2.84 7.13
CA VAL A 297 10.24 -2.66 6.01
C VAL A 297 9.30 -1.52 6.38
N THR A 298 9.52 -0.35 5.76
CA THR A 298 8.78 0.89 6.06
C THR A 298 7.50 0.99 5.26
N PHE A 299 6.44 1.52 5.82
CA PHE A 299 5.15 1.66 5.16
C PHE A 299 4.35 2.84 5.71
N VAL A 300 3.42 3.35 4.91
CA VAL A 300 2.47 4.39 5.33
C VAL A 300 1.18 3.75 5.82
N ASP A 301 0.57 2.91 5.00
CA ASP A 301 -0.58 2.08 5.34
C ASP A 301 -0.41 0.68 4.76
N ASN A 302 -1.16 -0.28 5.30
CA ASN A 302 -1.33 -1.63 4.78
C ASN A 302 -2.83 -2.00 4.74
N HIS A 303 -3.15 -3.25 4.44
CA HIS A 303 -4.53 -3.73 4.34
C HIS A 303 -5.33 -3.65 5.65
N ASP A 304 -4.67 -3.69 6.80
CA ASP A 304 -5.29 -3.55 8.13
C ASP A 304 -5.31 -2.11 8.60
N THR A 305 -4.14 -1.44 8.62
CA THR A 305 -4.06 -0.05 9.07
C THR A 305 -4.74 0.91 8.09
N GLY A 306 -4.80 0.58 6.80
CA GLY A 306 -5.47 1.36 5.75
C GLY A 306 -7.00 1.24 5.77
N ARG A 307 -7.58 0.87 6.90
CA ARG A 307 -9.02 0.85 7.17
C ARG A 307 -9.39 1.92 8.19
N PRO A 308 -10.66 2.37 8.21
CA PRO A 308 -11.16 3.28 9.24
C PRO A 308 -11.00 2.69 10.65
N LYS A 309 -10.91 3.58 11.65
CA LYS A 309 -10.68 3.19 13.04
C LYS A 309 -11.76 2.26 13.60
N GLU A 310 -13.01 2.46 13.23
CA GLU A 310 -14.15 1.61 13.61
C GLU A 310 -14.04 0.18 13.08
N ASN A 311 -13.26 -0.02 12.05
CA ASN A 311 -12.92 -1.34 11.49
C ASN A 311 -11.56 -1.85 11.97
N GLY A 312 -11.05 -1.30 13.09
CA GLY A 312 -9.77 -1.67 13.68
C GLY A 312 -8.54 -1.06 12.97
N GLY A 313 -8.75 -0.17 12.00
CA GLY A 313 -7.67 0.46 11.25
C GLY A 313 -7.08 1.71 11.93
N ALA A 314 -6.05 2.26 11.27
CA ALA A 314 -5.39 3.50 11.66
C ALA A 314 -4.93 4.26 10.40
N GLN A 315 -5.84 4.39 9.43
CA GLN A 315 -5.55 4.97 8.12
C GLN A 315 -5.03 6.40 8.25
N LEU A 316 -4.03 6.72 7.44
CA LEU A 316 -3.60 8.10 7.24
C LEU A 316 -4.49 8.76 6.16
N TYR A 317 -5.25 9.78 6.56
CA TYR A 317 -6.14 10.50 5.64
C TYR A 317 -5.50 11.75 5.03
N ALA A 318 -4.56 12.40 5.74
CA ALA A 318 -3.97 13.67 5.31
C ALA A 318 -2.51 13.49 4.87
N ASN A 319 -2.10 14.25 3.84
CA ASN A 319 -0.70 14.33 3.39
C ASN A 319 -0.09 12.97 2.99
N VAL A 320 -0.91 12.03 2.52
CA VAL A 320 -0.52 10.64 2.20
C VAL A 320 0.65 10.58 1.22
N LEU A 321 0.67 11.46 0.20
CA LEU A 321 1.76 11.48 -0.78
C LEU A 321 3.08 11.97 -0.14
N ALA A 322 3.02 12.99 0.75
CA ALA A 322 4.18 13.45 1.48
C ALA A 322 4.73 12.38 2.44
N ALA A 323 3.86 11.59 3.06
CA ALA A 323 4.25 10.44 3.87
C ALA A 323 4.94 9.34 3.03
N ASN A 324 4.46 9.08 1.82
CA ASN A 324 5.15 8.19 0.87
C ASN A 324 6.51 8.76 0.44
N ALA A 325 6.62 10.08 0.23
CA ALA A 325 7.91 10.72 -0.05
C ALA A 325 8.89 10.52 1.13
N TYR A 326 8.41 10.55 2.38
CA TYR A 326 9.20 10.29 3.57
C TYR A 326 9.75 8.86 3.57
N ILE A 327 8.92 7.83 3.49
CA ILE A 327 9.41 6.43 3.50
C ILE A 327 10.32 6.12 2.30
N LEU A 328 10.08 6.74 1.13
CA LEU A 328 10.90 6.57 -0.07
C LEU A 328 12.25 7.30 0.03
N THR A 329 12.41 8.24 0.98
CA THR A 329 13.67 8.95 1.24
C THR A 329 14.42 8.36 2.44
N MET A 330 13.75 7.70 3.37
CA MET A 330 14.36 7.02 4.53
C MET A 330 15.18 5.80 4.10
N PRO A 331 16.15 5.36 4.94
CA PRO A 331 16.68 3.98 4.91
C PRO A 331 15.56 2.97 5.12
N GLY A 332 15.90 1.68 5.11
CA GLY A 332 14.92 0.60 5.12
C GLY A 332 14.39 0.30 3.72
N THR A 333 13.56 -0.73 3.60
CA THR A 333 12.88 -1.10 2.35
C THR A 333 11.48 -0.53 2.34
N PRO A 334 11.18 0.48 1.51
CA PRO A 334 9.83 1.04 1.46
C PRO A 334 8.85 0.06 0.82
N CYS A 335 7.69 -0.12 1.48
CA CYS A 335 6.54 -0.87 0.99
C CYS A 335 5.41 0.12 0.67
N VAL A 336 5.11 0.28 -0.61
CA VAL A 336 4.02 1.14 -1.09
C VAL A 336 2.70 0.38 -1.02
N PHE A 337 1.66 0.98 -0.50
CA PHE A 337 0.33 0.40 -0.43
C PHE A 337 -0.41 0.55 -1.77
N LEU A 338 -1.12 -0.48 -2.25
CA LEU A 338 -1.78 -0.47 -3.55
C LEU A 338 -2.77 0.69 -3.72
N ARG A 339 -3.54 1.05 -2.69
CA ARG A 339 -4.44 2.22 -2.76
C ARG A 339 -3.67 3.51 -3.03
N HIS A 340 -2.51 3.70 -2.38
CA HIS A 340 -1.66 4.87 -2.63
C HIS A 340 -1.08 4.84 -4.04
N TRP A 341 -0.64 3.67 -4.53
CA TRP A 341 -0.19 3.52 -5.91
C TRP A 341 -1.27 3.89 -6.93
N LYS A 342 -2.50 3.45 -6.73
CA LYS A 342 -3.62 3.79 -7.61
C LYS A 342 -3.90 5.30 -7.63
N MET A 343 -3.83 5.97 -6.46
CA MET A 343 -4.13 7.41 -6.33
C MET A 343 -3.01 8.31 -6.82
N TYR A 344 -1.76 7.96 -6.56
CA TYR A 344 -0.59 8.82 -6.75
C TYR A 344 0.46 8.20 -7.67
N LYS A 345 0.03 7.46 -8.68
CA LYS A 345 0.88 6.63 -9.52
C LYS A 345 2.07 7.38 -10.13
N GLN A 346 1.84 8.54 -10.72
CA GLN A 346 2.90 9.27 -11.42
C GLN A 346 3.88 9.92 -10.43
N SER A 347 3.37 10.48 -9.36
CA SER A 347 4.21 11.02 -8.27
C SER A 347 5.03 9.92 -7.60
N LEU A 348 4.43 8.76 -7.31
CA LEU A 348 5.15 7.63 -6.75
C LEU A 348 6.21 7.07 -7.71
N LYS A 349 5.93 7.00 -9.02
CA LYS A 349 6.93 6.65 -10.02
C LYS A 349 8.13 7.60 -9.99
N ARG A 350 7.89 8.93 -9.90
CA ARG A 350 8.96 9.95 -9.81
C ARG A 350 9.75 9.80 -8.51
N LEU A 351 9.09 9.60 -7.37
CA LEU A 351 9.73 9.38 -6.07
C LEU A 351 10.61 8.13 -6.07
N ILE A 352 10.09 7.00 -6.59
CA ILE A 352 10.84 5.75 -6.73
C ILE A 352 12.05 5.92 -7.68
N ALA A 353 11.85 6.59 -8.81
CA ALA A 353 12.94 6.89 -9.74
C ALA A 353 14.01 7.79 -9.09
N THR A 354 13.60 8.76 -8.26
CA THR A 354 14.53 9.63 -7.51
C THR A 354 15.33 8.81 -6.49
N ARG A 355 14.68 7.89 -5.73
CA ARG A 355 15.37 6.97 -4.81
C ARG A 355 16.47 6.18 -5.55
N LYS A 356 16.16 5.64 -6.73
CA LYS A 356 17.12 4.90 -7.59
C LYS A 356 18.23 5.81 -8.14
N ALA A 357 17.90 7.03 -8.54
CA ALA A 357 18.86 8.00 -9.08
C ALA A 357 19.91 8.40 -8.04
N VAL A 358 19.50 8.62 -6.79
CA VAL A 358 20.39 8.92 -5.66
C VAL A 358 21.15 7.67 -5.19
N GLY A 359 20.65 6.47 -5.48
CA GLY A 359 21.20 5.21 -5.01
C GLY A 359 20.95 4.97 -3.52
N LEU A 360 19.74 5.26 -3.05
CA LEU A 360 19.32 4.94 -1.68
C LEU A 360 19.08 3.43 -1.52
N THR A 361 19.54 2.91 -0.40
CA THR A 361 19.41 1.50 0.00
C THR A 361 18.75 1.39 1.36
N ASN A 362 18.45 0.17 1.78
CA ASN A 362 17.96 -0.08 3.14
C ASN A 362 18.97 0.23 4.25
N GLN A 363 20.25 0.45 3.91
CA GLN A 363 21.32 0.79 4.86
C GLN A 363 21.92 2.18 4.59
N SER A 364 21.26 3.02 3.82
CA SER A 364 21.64 4.42 3.62
C SER A 364 21.72 5.17 4.95
N GLN A 365 22.67 6.09 5.05
CA GLN A 365 22.88 6.85 6.27
C GLN A 365 22.01 8.11 6.31
N ILE A 366 21.32 8.36 7.41
CA ILE A 366 20.67 9.63 7.69
C ILE A 366 21.75 10.64 8.07
N VAL A 367 21.89 11.71 7.27
CA VAL A 367 22.85 12.80 7.51
C VAL A 367 22.21 13.92 8.33
N LYS A 368 20.90 14.11 8.17
CA LYS A 368 20.13 15.14 8.86
C LYS A 368 18.71 14.67 9.09
N ALA A 369 18.18 14.89 10.29
CA ALA A 369 16.80 14.64 10.66
C ALA A 369 16.40 15.70 11.71
N GLU A 370 15.74 16.78 11.27
CA GLU A 370 15.45 17.94 12.12
C GLU A 370 14.00 18.35 12.02
N ALA A 371 13.32 18.37 13.16
CA ALA A 371 11.96 18.86 13.29
C ALA A 371 11.93 20.37 13.58
N SER A 372 10.91 21.03 13.05
CA SER A 372 10.49 22.38 13.42
C SER A 372 9.03 22.37 13.83
N ALA A 373 8.51 23.48 14.30
CA ALA A 373 7.09 23.60 14.67
C ALA A 373 6.14 23.22 13.52
N ASN A 374 6.51 23.53 12.27
CA ASN A 374 5.63 23.43 11.10
C ASN A 374 6.13 22.45 10.02
N GLY A 375 7.20 21.70 10.27
CA GLY A 375 7.75 20.81 9.28
C GLY A 375 8.95 19.99 9.74
N PHE A 376 9.52 19.23 8.82
CA PHE A 376 10.65 18.34 9.06
C PHE A 376 11.64 18.37 7.88
N VAL A 377 12.93 18.29 8.18
CA VAL A 377 14.01 18.20 7.18
C VAL A 377 14.70 16.85 7.34
N LEU A 378 14.72 16.06 6.28
CA LEU A 378 15.44 14.79 6.20
C LEU A 378 16.51 14.88 5.10
N CYS A 379 17.74 14.50 5.41
CA CYS A 379 18.78 14.30 4.42
C CYS A 379 19.36 12.90 4.56
N THR A 380 19.30 12.12 3.48
CA THR A 380 19.78 10.73 3.45
C THR A 380 20.87 10.58 2.39
N GLN A 381 21.99 9.94 2.76
CA GLN A 381 23.11 9.68 1.88
C GLN A 381 22.87 8.39 1.07
N GLY A 382 22.82 8.51 -0.23
CA GLY A 382 22.87 7.36 -1.15
C GLY A 382 24.25 7.16 -1.75
N THR A 383 24.39 6.14 -2.59
CA THR A 383 25.66 5.77 -3.25
C THR A 383 26.07 6.73 -4.37
N LYS A 384 25.12 7.51 -4.90
CA LYS A 384 25.34 8.45 -6.03
C LYS A 384 25.11 9.92 -5.66
N GLY A 385 24.73 10.22 -4.43
CA GLY A 385 24.45 11.56 -3.96
C GLY A 385 23.60 11.57 -2.70
N LYS A 386 23.06 12.74 -2.34
CA LYS A 386 22.18 12.91 -1.20
C LYS A 386 20.75 13.22 -1.67
N ALA A 387 19.76 12.75 -0.91
CA ALA A 387 18.39 13.15 -1.02
C ALA A 387 18.05 14.08 0.16
N LEU A 388 17.58 15.29 -0.12
CA LEU A 388 17.15 16.28 0.86
C LEU A 388 15.63 16.46 0.73
N LEU A 389 14.88 15.99 1.70
CA LEU A 389 13.42 16.08 1.75
C LEU A 389 13.00 17.14 2.76
N LEU A 390 12.20 18.09 2.29
CA LEU A 390 11.53 19.09 3.11
C LEU A 390 10.05 18.72 3.23
N LEU A 391 9.54 18.64 4.43
CA LEU A 391 8.16 18.26 4.74
C LEU A 391 7.45 19.37 5.50
N GLY A 392 6.18 19.60 5.21
CA GLY A 392 5.40 20.67 5.81
C GLY A 392 5.83 22.07 5.34
N GLU A 393 5.80 23.04 6.24
CA GLU A 393 6.20 24.42 5.99
C GLU A 393 7.61 24.66 6.57
N VAL A 394 8.63 24.31 5.79
CA VAL A 394 10.03 24.55 6.17
C VAL A 394 10.51 25.85 5.54
N ASN A 395 10.76 26.86 6.38
CA ASN A 395 11.32 28.12 5.97
C ASN A 395 12.86 28.08 6.07
N ASN A 396 13.55 28.78 5.15
CA ASN A 396 15.01 28.95 5.15
C ASN A 396 15.82 27.65 5.05
N ALA A 397 15.29 26.61 4.38
CA ALA A 397 16.07 25.41 4.11
C ALA A 397 17.28 25.72 3.22
N GLN A 398 18.45 25.24 3.61
CA GLN A 398 19.67 25.37 2.80
C GLN A 398 19.62 24.35 1.67
N THR A 399 19.31 24.82 0.46
CA THR A 399 19.24 24.01 -0.76
C THR A 399 20.39 24.27 -1.75
N VAL A 400 21.38 25.08 -1.35
CA VAL A 400 22.59 25.31 -2.15
C VAL A 400 23.35 23.97 -2.32
N GLY A 401 23.72 23.64 -3.56
CA GLY A 401 24.32 22.35 -3.88
C GLY A 401 23.30 21.22 -4.12
N TYR A 402 22.01 21.60 -4.26
CA TYR A 402 20.93 20.67 -4.56
C TYR A 402 20.04 21.16 -5.69
N GLN A 403 19.54 20.24 -6.52
CA GLN A 403 18.54 20.49 -7.54
C GLN A 403 17.19 19.85 -7.13
N LEU A 404 16.09 20.52 -7.47
CA LEU A 404 14.74 19.98 -7.22
C LEU A 404 14.47 18.77 -8.12
N ALA A 405 14.11 17.65 -7.52
CA ALA A 405 13.76 16.41 -8.22
C ALA A 405 12.24 16.22 -8.36
N VAL A 406 11.52 16.31 -7.24
CA VAL A 406 10.05 16.13 -7.18
C VAL A 406 9.48 17.04 -6.12
N GLU A 407 8.31 17.61 -6.38
CA GLU A 407 7.54 18.34 -5.36
C GLU A 407 6.06 18.00 -5.43
N GLY A 408 5.37 18.21 -4.33
CA GLY A 408 3.93 18.04 -4.20
C GLY A 408 3.40 18.68 -2.93
N PRO A 409 2.12 18.50 -2.61
CA PRO A 409 1.53 19.05 -1.39
C PRO A 409 2.34 18.64 -0.15
N LYS A 410 2.77 19.63 0.62
CA LYS A 410 3.52 19.45 1.88
C LYS A 410 4.87 18.72 1.76
N TYR A 411 5.46 18.60 0.54
CA TYR A 411 6.83 18.11 0.40
C TYR A 411 7.58 18.69 -0.80
N LYS A 412 8.90 18.80 -0.65
CA LYS A 412 9.85 19.04 -1.74
C LYS A 412 11.06 18.12 -1.56
N LEU A 413 11.37 17.35 -2.58
CA LEU A 413 12.51 16.44 -2.61
C LEU A 413 13.58 16.99 -3.56
N TYR A 414 14.72 17.32 -3.00
CA TYR A 414 15.92 17.74 -3.70
C TYR A 414 16.95 16.61 -3.71
N VAL A 415 17.83 16.65 -4.69
CA VAL A 415 18.99 15.75 -4.76
C VAL A 415 20.26 16.56 -4.98
N SER A 416 21.42 16.06 -4.55
CA SER A 416 22.70 16.75 -4.78
C SER A 416 22.88 17.11 -6.26
N ASP A 417 23.50 18.26 -6.52
CA ASP A 417 23.91 18.61 -7.88
C ASP A 417 24.76 17.47 -8.49
N GLY A 418 24.57 17.22 -9.79
CA GLY A 418 25.24 16.12 -10.49
C GLY A 418 24.55 14.77 -10.44
N VAL A 419 23.50 14.56 -9.61
CA VAL A 419 22.64 13.38 -9.70
C VAL A 419 21.84 13.42 -10.99
N ASP A 420 21.88 12.36 -11.78
CA ASP A 420 21.12 12.28 -13.04
C ASP A 420 19.63 12.08 -12.79
N LEU A 421 18.82 13.07 -13.17
CA LEU A 421 17.36 13.05 -13.07
C LEU A 421 16.66 12.75 -14.41
N THR A 422 17.38 12.27 -15.44
CA THR A 422 16.79 12.00 -16.76
C THR A 422 15.62 11.05 -16.67
N ALA A 423 15.76 9.94 -15.92
CA ALA A 423 14.68 8.98 -15.71
C ALA A 423 13.48 9.56 -14.95
N VAL A 424 13.72 10.44 -13.97
CA VAL A 424 12.66 11.13 -13.22
C VAL A 424 11.87 12.08 -14.14
N LYS A 425 12.60 12.90 -14.91
CA LYS A 425 12.02 13.87 -15.85
C LYS A 425 11.31 13.22 -17.04
N ALA A 426 11.65 11.97 -17.38
CA ALA A 426 10.98 11.20 -18.42
C ALA A 426 9.57 10.75 -18.03
N ILE A 427 9.26 10.64 -16.73
CA ILE A 427 7.94 10.25 -16.23
C ILE A 427 6.98 11.42 -16.42
N LYS A 428 6.11 11.29 -17.42
CA LYS A 428 5.11 12.31 -17.81
C LYS A 428 3.73 11.95 -17.23
N GLY A 429 2.81 12.89 -17.35
CA GLY A 429 1.45 12.78 -16.86
C GLY A 429 1.32 13.24 -15.42
N GLU A 430 0.09 13.47 -15.03
CA GLU A 430 -0.32 13.77 -13.67
C GLU A 430 -0.89 12.50 -13.02
N ASP A 431 -0.97 12.50 -11.71
CA ASP A 431 -1.69 11.45 -11.02
C ASP A 431 -3.13 11.46 -11.49
N ALA A 432 -3.69 10.27 -11.69
CA ALA A 432 -5.08 10.13 -12.13
C ALA A 432 -6.02 10.87 -11.16
N GLY A 433 -5.54 11.08 -9.92
CA GLY A 433 -6.38 11.60 -8.86
C GLY A 433 -7.57 10.67 -8.60
N PHE A 434 -8.36 11.01 -7.65
CA PHE A 434 -9.67 10.42 -7.51
C PHE A 434 -10.55 10.93 -8.68
N ASN A 435 -11.06 10.02 -9.51
CA ASN A 435 -12.05 10.35 -10.53
C ASN A 435 -13.43 10.26 -9.88
N ALA A 436 -13.92 11.41 -9.43
CA ALA A 436 -15.31 11.50 -9.00
C ALA A 436 -16.25 11.13 -10.15
N PRO A 437 -17.38 10.47 -9.86
CA PRO A 437 -18.44 10.33 -10.86
C PRO A 437 -18.80 11.67 -11.49
N ASP A 438 -19.08 11.70 -12.78
CA ASP A 438 -19.32 12.92 -13.56
C ASP A 438 -20.45 13.81 -13.02
N PHE A 439 -21.39 13.24 -12.27
CA PHE A 439 -22.45 13.98 -11.60
C PHE A 439 -22.01 14.71 -10.34
N CYS A 440 -20.82 14.43 -9.78
CA CYS A 440 -20.24 15.15 -8.64
C CYS A 440 -19.65 16.48 -9.13
N LYS A 441 -20.37 17.56 -8.92
CA LYS A 441 -19.93 18.91 -9.33
C LYS A 441 -19.77 19.80 -8.12
N VAL A 442 -18.63 20.51 -8.06
CA VAL A 442 -18.34 21.57 -7.09
C VAL A 442 -18.44 22.91 -7.82
N LYS A 443 -19.25 23.83 -7.31
CA LYS A 443 -19.33 25.18 -7.84
C LYS A 443 -18.16 26.02 -7.32
N LYS A 444 -17.85 27.09 -8.02
CA LYS A 444 -16.87 28.07 -7.53
C LYS A 444 -17.33 28.63 -6.18
N ASP A 445 -16.40 28.70 -5.24
CA ASP A 445 -16.62 29.22 -3.87
C ASP A 445 -17.67 28.44 -3.05
N GLU A 446 -18.04 27.22 -3.45
CA GLU A 446 -18.92 26.33 -2.73
C GLU A 446 -18.17 25.54 -1.66
N ARG A 447 -18.71 25.51 -0.43
CA ARG A 447 -18.26 24.58 0.60
C ARG A 447 -19.16 23.35 0.57
N CYS A 448 -18.61 22.20 0.24
CA CYS A 448 -19.40 20.97 0.07
C CYS A 448 -18.57 19.72 0.33
N ALA A 449 -19.27 18.60 0.47
CA ALA A 449 -18.69 17.26 0.51
C ALA A 449 -19.65 16.26 -0.12
N PHE A 450 -19.12 15.19 -0.67
CA PHE A 450 -19.86 14.08 -1.27
C PHE A 450 -19.69 12.83 -0.41
N PHE A 451 -20.75 12.04 -0.32
CA PHE A 451 -20.72 10.78 0.41
C PHE A 451 -21.37 9.66 -0.40
N GLU A 452 -20.60 8.63 -0.68
CA GLU A 452 -21.08 7.40 -1.28
C GLU A 452 -21.56 6.48 -0.15
N ALA A 453 -22.89 6.41 0.01
CA ALA A 453 -23.50 5.69 1.10
C ALA A 453 -23.52 4.17 0.84
N PRO A 454 -23.30 3.32 1.86
CA PRO A 454 -23.53 1.89 1.76
C PRO A 454 -24.94 1.56 1.28
N ALA A 455 -25.11 0.47 0.54
CA ALA A 455 -26.40 0.07 -0.01
C ALA A 455 -27.49 -0.20 1.05
N ASN A 456 -27.09 -0.54 2.28
CA ASN A 456 -27.99 -0.77 3.41
C ASN A 456 -28.36 0.51 4.18
N TRP A 457 -27.80 1.69 3.81
CA TRP A 457 -28.20 2.97 4.37
C TRP A 457 -29.38 3.52 3.56
N ASN A 458 -30.58 3.25 4.02
CA ASN A 458 -31.83 3.47 3.29
C ASN A 458 -32.63 4.67 3.78
N ASN A 459 -32.16 5.40 4.80
CA ASN A 459 -32.74 6.64 5.26
C ASN A 459 -32.13 7.86 4.54
N THR A 460 -32.60 9.06 4.88
CA THR A 460 -31.95 10.31 4.45
C THR A 460 -30.55 10.38 5.01
N ILE A 461 -29.56 10.53 4.15
CA ILE A 461 -28.19 10.76 4.60
C ILE A 461 -28.07 12.18 5.15
N THR A 462 -27.49 12.28 6.34
CA THR A 462 -27.24 13.55 7.03
C THR A 462 -25.74 13.75 7.21
N CYS A 463 -25.36 15.02 7.37
CA CYS A 463 -23.97 15.45 7.50
C CYS A 463 -23.83 16.35 8.74
N TRP A 464 -22.81 16.07 9.56
CA TRP A 464 -22.35 16.93 10.65
C TRP A 464 -20.95 17.43 10.31
N GLN A 465 -20.80 18.73 10.07
CA GLN A 465 -19.51 19.33 9.69
C GLN A 465 -19.20 20.50 10.60
N TRP A 466 -17.98 20.51 11.12
CA TRP A 466 -17.51 21.52 12.08
C TRP A 466 -16.05 21.93 11.83
N ASP A 467 -15.70 23.06 12.41
CA ASP A 467 -14.33 23.44 12.71
C ASP A 467 -14.20 23.83 14.20
N LYS A 468 -13.04 24.32 14.62
CA LYS A 468 -12.73 24.64 16.02
C LYS A 468 -13.74 25.59 16.72
N GLY A 469 -14.51 26.36 16.00
CA GLY A 469 -15.39 27.38 16.56
C GLY A 469 -16.79 27.44 15.96
N TYR A 470 -17.12 26.60 14.96
CA TYR A 470 -18.38 26.70 14.25
C TYR A 470 -18.89 25.36 13.74
N ASN A 471 -20.20 25.18 13.79
CA ASN A 471 -20.89 24.05 13.16
C ASN A 471 -21.64 24.54 11.91
N TYR A 472 -21.35 23.95 10.77
CA TYR A 472 -21.89 24.35 9.46
C TYR A 472 -23.20 23.64 9.11
N THR A 473 -23.71 22.79 9.98
CA THR A 473 -24.87 21.91 9.71
C THR A 473 -26.05 22.15 10.62
N GLY A 474 -26.11 23.29 11.33
CA GLY A 474 -27.27 23.77 12.07
C GLY A 474 -27.28 23.47 13.57
N GLY A 475 -26.23 22.91 14.14
CA GLY A 475 -26.00 22.85 15.60
C GLY A 475 -26.70 21.73 16.36
N ASN A 476 -27.59 20.93 15.73
CA ASN A 476 -28.23 19.76 16.34
C ASN A 476 -27.93 18.48 15.54
N TRP A 477 -27.56 17.41 16.24
CA TRP A 477 -27.42 16.08 15.65
C TRP A 477 -28.76 15.57 15.10
N PRO A 478 -28.81 14.95 13.92
CA PRO A 478 -27.69 14.48 13.07
C PRO A 478 -27.20 15.48 12.02
N GLY A 479 -27.49 16.77 12.17
CA GLY A 479 -27.01 17.82 11.29
C GLY A 479 -27.89 18.06 10.08
N ALA A 480 -27.30 18.48 8.96
CA ALA A 480 -28.02 18.85 7.74
C ALA A 480 -28.26 17.65 6.83
N ALA A 481 -29.46 17.58 6.22
CA ALA A 481 -29.76 16.57 5.20
C ALA A 481 -28.90 16.80 3.95
N CYS A 482 -28.36 15.71 3.40
CA CYS A 482 -27.66 15.69 2.12
C CYS A 482 -28.64 15.50 0.95
N THR A 483 -28.27 15.98 -0.23
CA THR A 483 -29.03 15.78 -1.47
C THR A 483 -28.43 14.65 -2.27
N LYS A 484 -29.22 13.67 -2.70
CA LYS A 484 -28.76 12.62 -3.62
C LYS A 484 -28.41 13.26 -4.97
N VAL A 485 -27.16 13.06 -5.43
CA VAL A 485 -26.65 13.65 -6.68
C VAL A 485 -26.50 12.64 -7.81
N GLY A 486 -26.45 11.36 -7.49
CA GLY A 486 -26.37 10.31 -8.51
C GLY A 486 -26.24 8.91 -7.93
N THR A 487 -25.98 7.96 -8.84
CA THR A 487 -25.73 6.55 -8.51
C THR A 487 -24.49 6.12 -9.30
N THR A 488 -23.55 5.45 -8.62
CA THR A 488 -22.33 4.93 -9.23
C THR A 488 -22.63 3.76 -10.18
N ALA A 489 -21.65 3.37 -10.97
CA ALA A 489 -21.77 2.18 -11.82
C ALA A 489 -22.02 0.88 -11.02
N ASN A 490 -21.60 0.84 -9.74
CA ASN A 490 -21.82 -0.28 -8.82
C ASN A 490 -23.20 -0.24 -8.15
N GLY A 491 -24.05 0.74 -8.47
CA GLY A 491 -25.39 0.86 -7.91
C GLY A 491 -25.47 1.59 -6.56
N THR A 492 -24.36 2.04 -6.00
CA THR A 492 -24.34 2.82 -4.74
C THR A 492 -24.77 4.26 -4.97
N HIS A 493 -25.41 4.86 -3.97
CA HIS A 493 -25.94 6.21 -4.06
C HIS A 493 -24.95 7.23 -3.51
N VAL A 494 -24.75 8.32 -4.24
CA VAL A 494 -23.90 9.43 -3.81
C VAL A 494 -24.76 10.61 -3.40
N TRP A 495 -24.45 11.15 -2.24
CA TRP A 495 -25.12 12.26 -1.60
C TRP A 495 -24.17 13.43 -1.47
N LYS A 496 -24.69 14.66 -1.56
CA LYS A 496 -23.92 15.90 -1.43
C LYS A 496 -24.48 16.74 -0.30
N TRP A 497 -23.61 17.15 0.60
CA TRP A 497 -23.84 18.24 1.51
C TRP A 497 -23.27 19.53 0.94
N THR A 498 -23.98 20.64 1.10
CA THR A 498 -23.56 21.96 0.65
C THR A 498 -23.90 23.01 1.69
N TRP A 499 -22.95 23.87 2.00
CA TRP A 499 -23.18 25.04 2.83
C TRP A 499 -23.24 26.30 1.96
N ASN A 500 -24.33 27.02 2.02
CA ASN A 500 -24.66 28.13 1.12
C ASN A 500 -24.55 29.51 1.78
N ASN A 501 -23.94 29.63 2.95
CA ASN A 501 -23.81 30.93 3.58
C ASN A 501 -22.59 31.69 3.08
N SER A 502 -22.76 32.95 2.65
CA SER A 502 -21.70 33.80 2.10
C SER A 502 -20.63 34.26 3.13
N LYS A 503 -20.77 33.97 4.40
CA LYS A 503 -19.74 34.17 5.41
C LYS A 503 -18.72 33.06 5.28
N GLN A 504 -17.57 33.41 4.70
CA GLN A 504 -16.44 32.50 4.63
C GLN A 504 -16.01 32.18 6.07
N ALA A 505 -16.14 30.91 6.44
CA ALA A 505 -15.62 30.44 7.70
C ALA A 505 -14.08 30.49 7.64
N SER A 506 -13.47 31.05 8.64
CA SER A 506 -12.02 30.93 8.81
C SER A 506 -11.70 29.50 9.18
N SER A 507 -10.92 28.81 8.37
CA SER A 507 -10.36 27.51 8.73
C SER A 507 -9.42 27.72 9.92
N ALA A 508 -9.88 27.39 11.12
CA ALA A 508 -9.06 27.50 12.33
C ALA A 508 -8.27 26.20 12.63
N GLY A 509 -8.27 25.25 11.70
CA GLY A 509 -7.74 23.90 11.91
C GLY A 509 -8.71 22.99 12.68
N ASN A 510 -8.44 21.67 12.67
CA ASN A 510 -9.30 20.64 13.26
C ASN A 510 -10.73 20.59 12.67
N GLU A 511 -10.82 20.77 11.35
CA GLU A 511 -12.08 20.60 10.64
C GLU A 511 -12.43 19.11 10.52
N GLY A 512 -13.68 18.77 10.86
CA GLY A 512 -14.17 17.41 10.77
C GLY A 512 -15.53 17.30 10.10
N ILE A 513 -15.86 16.09 9.66
CA ILE A 513 -17.13 15.75 9.05
C ILE A 513 -17.56 14.35 9.44
N ILE A 514 -18.85 14.17 9.71
CA ILE A 514 -19.51 12.88 9.92
C ILE A 514 -20.67 12.79 8.93
N PHE A 515 -20.85 11.64 8.31
CA PHE A 515 -22.07 11.28 7.60
C PHE A 515 -22.82 10.21 8.37
N SER A 516 -24.15 10.27 8.34
CA SER A 516 -24.98 9.28 9.02
C SER A 516 -26.25 8.94 8.25
N ASN A 517 -26.77 7.75 8.52
CA ASN A 517 -28.07 7.29 8.05
C ASN A 517 -29.18 7.84 8.97
N ASN A 518 -29.38 9.16 8.90
CA ASN A 518 -30.29 9.91 9.78
C ASN A 518 -29.96 9.71 11.27
N GLY A 519 -28.66 9.80 11.61
CA GLY A 519 -28.14 9.71 12.98
C GLY A 519 -27.46 8.37 13.32
N SER A 520 -27.91 7.24 12.77
CA SER A 520 -27.30 5.93 12.98
C SER A 520 -27.70 4.94 11.88
N PRO A 521 -26.75 4.10 11.37
CA PRO A 521 -25.31 4.15 11.63
C PRO A 521 -24.66 5.43 11.11
N GLN A 522 -23.42 5.70 11.51
CA GLN A 522 -22.65 6.87 11.11
C GLN A 522 -21.20 6.51 10.76
N THR A 523 -20.51 7.39 10.05
CA THR A 523 -19.05 7.31 9.88
C THR A 523 -18.33 7.68 11.17
N ALA A 524 -17.04 7.38 11.23
CA ALA A 524 -16.15 8.03 12.20
C ALA A 524 -16.09 9.56 11.98
N ASP A 525 -15.42 10.26 12.89
CA ASP A 525 -15.00 11.64 12.70
C ASP A 525 -13.93 11.67 11.59
N LEU A 526 -14.32 12.13 10.42
CA LEU A 526 -13.44 12.21 9.25
C LEU A 526 -12.86 13.63 9.12
N PRO A 527 -11.61 13.79 8.64
CA PRO A 527 -11.09 15.12 8.33
C PRO A 527 -11.90 15.73 7.19
N PHE A 528 -12.29 17.00 7.33
CA PHE A 528 -13.01 17.69 6.28
C PHE A 528 -12.05 18.22 5.20
N GLU A 529 -12.36 17.91 3.95
CA GLU A 529 -11.75 18.51 2.76
C GLU A 529 -12.87 19.10 1.89
N ASN A 530 -12.73 20.37 1.48
CA ASN A 530 -13.75 21.00 0.63
C ASN A 530 -13.81 20.31 -0.75
N GLY A 531 -15.01 19.86 -1.13
CA GLY A 531 -15.21 19.02 -2.30
C GLY A 531 -14.81 17.55 -2.07
N GLY A 532 -14.48 17.16 -0.84
CA GLY A 532 -14.13 15.79 -0.49
C GLY A 532 -15.22 14.79 -0.86
N TYR A 533 -14.80 13.67 -1.40
CA TYR A 533 -15.66 12.51 -1.70
C TYR A 533 -15.32 11.39 -0.74
N TYR A 534 -16.29 11.01 0.05
CA TYR A 534 -16.16 10.12 1.18
C TYR A 534 -16.96 8.84 0.98
N THR A 535 -16.48 7.77 1.61
CA THR A 535 -17.24 6.55 1.92
C THR A 535 -17.26 6.37 3.44
N VAL A 536 -17.90 5.31 3.93
CA VAL A 536 -17.78 4.93 5.35
C VAL A 536 -16.32 4.64 5.76
N GLU A 537 -15.47 4.35 4.80
CA GLU A 537 -14.05 4.07 4.99
C GLU A 537 -13.16 5.33 5.02
N GLY A 538 -13.73 6.51 4.71
CA GLY A 538 -13.00 7.78 4.74
C GLY A 538 -12.99 8.54 3.43
N LEU A 539 -12.07 9.51 3.33
CA LEU A 539 -11.87 10.36 2.16
C LEU A 539 -11.19 9.57 1.03
N LEU A 540 -11.87 9.43 -0.11
CA LEU A 540 -11.29 8.83 -1.32
C LEU A 540 -10.53 9.84 -2.17
N GLY A 541 -10.93 11.10 -2.15
CA GLY A 541 -10.29 12.17 -2.91
C GLY A 541 -11.14 13.44 -2.95
N VAL A 542 -10.69 14.45 -3.70
CA VAL A 542 -11.36 15.75 -3.76
C VAL A 542 -11.86 16.02 -5.18
N VAL A 543 -13.15 16.33 -5.29
CA VAL A 543 -13.77 16.81 -6.52
C VAL A 543 -13.35 18.26 -6.75
N LYS A 544 -12.60 18.52 -7.80
CA LYS A 544 -12.15 19.87 -8.14
C LYS A 544 -13.33 20.74 -8.61
N PRO A 545 -13.38 22.03 -8.26
CA PRO A 545 -14.37 22.94 -8.80
C PRO A 545 -14.35 22.93 -10.34
N VAL A 546 -15.53 22.92 -10.94
CA VAL A 546 -15.64 23.11 -12.38
C VAL A 546 -15.20 24.55 -12.67
N THR A 547 -13.97 24.72 -13.13
CA THR A 547 -13.54 25.99 -13.68
C THR A 547 -14.28 26.18 -15.01
N THR A 548 -15.25 27.08 -15.04
CA THR A 548 -15.83 27.62 -16.29
C THR A 548 -14.84 28.56 -16.97
N GLY A 549 -13.61 28.15 -17.07
CA GLY A 549 -12.55 28.80 -17.84
C GLY A 549 -12.20 27.87 -18.98
N ILE A 550 -12.25 28.36 -20.19
CA ILE A 550 -11.67 27.72 -21.35
C ILE A 550 -10.19 27.51 -21.02
N THR A 551 -9.84 26.31 -20.54
CA THR A 551 -8.44 25.90 -20.47
C THR A 551 -7.92 25.90 -21.90
N SER A 552 -6.95 26.74 -22.18
CA SER A 552 -6.21 26.71 -23.45
C SER A 552 -5.74 25.27 -23.66
N PRO A 553 -6.02 24.65 -24.81
CA PRO A 553 -5.50 23.33 -25.09
C PRO A 553 -3.98 23.37 -25.04
N LEU A 554 -3.36 22.40 -24.39
CA LEU A 554 -1.92 22.15 -24.48
C LEU A 554 -1.44 22.34 -25.91
N GLN A 555 -0.41 23.17 -26.10
CA GLN A 555 0.27 23.29 -27.37
C GLN A 555 0.91 21.94 -27.72
N SER A 556 0.20 21.15 -28.51
CA SER A 556 0.86 20.17 -29.35
C SER A 556 1.46 20.92 -30.53
N THR A 557 2.75 20.78 -30.76
CA THR A 557 3.44 21.22 -31.98
C THR A 557 2.65 20.79 -33.20
N PRO A 558 2.41 21.68 -34.19
CA PRO A 558 1.58 21.33 -35.32
C PRO A 558 2.34 20.39 -36.25
N SER A 559 1.89 19.14 -36.31
CA SER A 559 2.02 18.33 -37.52
C SER A 559 1.01 18.85 -38.53
N ALA A 560 1.48 19.17 -39.72
CA ALA A 560 0.71 19.84 -40.75
C ALA A 560 -0.56 19.08 -41.16
N LYS A 561 -1.68 19.81 -41.30
CA LYS A 561 -2.81 19.54 -42.20
C LYS A 561 -3.98 18.69 -41.69
N SER A 562 -4.58 18.98 -40.52
CA SER A 562 -6.02 18.73 -40.37
C SER A 562 -6.61 19.62 -39.28
N LEU A 563 -7.71 20.30 -39.52
CA LEU A 563 -8.38 21.21 -38.62
C LEU A 563 -9.60 20.52 -38.00
N PRO A 564 -9.67 20.36 -36.65
CA PRO A 564 -10.84 19.77 -36.01
C PRO A 564 -12.07 20.68 -36.16
N VAL A 565 -13.22 20.11 -36.47
CA VAL A 565 -14.51 20.79 -36.58
C VAL A 565 -15.43 20.34 -35.45
N TYR A 566 -16.01 21.30 -34.77
CA TYR A 566 -16.97 21.07 -33.70
C TYR A 566 -18.25 21.87 -33.92
N THR A 567 -19.37 21.32 -33.48
CA THR A 567 -20.61 22.10 -33.28
C THR A 567 -20.45 23.06 -32.12
N ILE A 568 -21.36 24.03 -31.99
CA ILE A 568 -21.27 25.03 -30.89
C ILE A 568 -21.48 24.43 -29.50
N ASP A 569 -22.12 23.29 -29.41
CA ASP A 569 -22.31 22.48 -28.20
C ASP A 569 -21.17 21.49 -27.94
N GLY A 570 -20.08 21.55 -28.75
CA GLY A 570 -18.84 20.79 -28.53
C GLY A 570 -18.76 19.41 -29.16
N LYS A 571 -19.75 18.98 -29.96
CA LYS A 571 -19.72 17.69 -30.67
C LYS A 571 -18.70 17.73 -31.80
N ALA A 572 -17.76 16.79 -31.81
CA ALA A 572 -16.78 16.66 -32.89
C ALA A 572 -17.45 16.11 -34.19
N LEU A 573 -17.18 16.78 -35.31
CA LEU A 573 -17.73 16.40 -36.63
C LEU A 573 -16.67 15.85 -37.60
N GLY A 574 -15.37 15.93 -37.24
CA GLY A 574 -14.28 15.40 -38.05
C GLY A 574 -13.11 16.34 -38.22
N HIS A 575 -12.17 15.99 -39.10
CA HIS A 575 -10.93 16.69 -39.37
C HIS A 575 -10.75 16.92 -40.89
N PRO A 576 -11.42 17.90 -41.48
CA PRO A 576 -11.22 18.22 -42.89
C PRO A 576 -9.81 18.77 -43.15
N ALA A 577 -9.34 18.63 -44.38
CA ALA A 577 -7.99 19.04 -44.76
C ALA A 577 -7.79 20.57 -44.74
N ASP A 578 -8.85 21.34 -44.95
CA ASP A 578 -8.85 22.81 -44.91
C ASP A 578 -10.22 23.40 -44.52
N ILE A 579 -10.26 24.68 -44.22
CA ILE A 579 -11.48 25.41 -43.81
C ILE A 579 -12.52 25.50 -44.94
N ASP A 580 -12.08 25.73 -46.16
CA ASP A 580 -12.98 25.93 -47.29
C ASP A 580 -13.72 24.62 -47.64
N THR A 581 -13.05 23.49 -47.55
CA THR A 581 -13.64 22.17 -47.67
C THR A 581 -14.66 21.93 -46.58
N ALA A 582 -14.32 22.26 -45.31
CA ALA A 582 -15.24 22.12 -44.18
C ALA A 582 -16.50 22.96 -44.36
N LEU A 583 -16.38 24.23 -44.75
CA LEU A 583 -17.50 25.15 -44.88
C LEU A 583 -18.45 24.76 -46.02
N LYS A 584 -17.96 24.06 -47.08
CA LYS A 584 -18.77 23.57 -48.21
C LYS A 584 -19.55 22.30 -47.89
N THR A 585 -19.11 21.54 -46.93
CA THR A 585 -19.69 20.20 -46.63
C THR A 585 -20.57 20.20 -45.39
N LEU A 586 -20.50 21.22 -44.56
CA LEU A 586 -21.26 21.32 -43.30
C LEU A 586 -22.68 21.86 -43.57
N PRO A 587 -23.71 21.32 -42.90
CA PRO A 587 -25.06 21.90 -42.93
C PRO A 587 -25.09 23.34 -42.41
N LYS A 588 -26.17 24.08 -42.71
CA LYS A 588 -26.36 25.42 -42.11
C LYS A 588 -26.28 25.36 -40.61
N GLY A 589 -25.45 26.20 -40.03
CA GLY A 589 -25.22 26.18 -38.58
C GLY A 589 -24.00 26.97 -38.14
N VAL A 590 -23.70 26.89 -36.85
CA VAL A 590 -22.55 27.56 -36.26
C VAL A 590 -21.53 26.52 -35.79
N TYR A 591 -20.28 26.67 -36.24
CA TYR A 591 -19.21 25.69 -36.03
C TYR A 591 -17.95 26.34 -35.49
N ILE A 592 -17.15 25.56 -34.82
CA ILE A 592 -15.80 25.93 -34.35
C ILE A 592 -14.80 25.12 -35.19
N ILE A 593 -13.98 25.79 -35.98
CA ILE A 593 -12.98 25.17 -36.84
C ILE A 593 -11.62 25.80 -36.51
N GLY A 594 -10.66 25.01 -36.09
CA GLY A 594 -9.32 25.48 -35.76
C GLY A 594 -9.31 26.65 -34.78
N LYS A 595 -10.14 26.66 -33.76
CA LYS A 595 -10.31 27.71 -32.73
C LYS A 595 -11.05 28.99 -33.16
N LYS A 596 -11.61 29.05 -34.36
CA LYS A 596 -12.42 30.18 -34.81
C LYS A 596 -13.87 29.78 -35.04
N LYS A 597 -14.80 30.70 -34.78
CA LYS A 597 -16.24 30.51 -35.01
C LYS A 597 -16.58 30.84 -36.47
N TYR A 598 -17.30 29.92 -37.14
CA TYR A 598 -17.78 30.08 -38.52
C TYR A 598 -19.29 29.88 -38.53
N VAL A 599 -19.96 30.63 -39.44
CA VAL A 599 -21.41 30.51 -39.67
C VAL A 599 -21.58 30.00 -41.09
N VAL A 600 -22.14 28.81 -41.26
CA VAL A 600 -22.56 28.25 -42.53
C VAL A 600 -24.01 28.68 -42.76
N LYS A 601 -24.27 29.52 -43.75
CA LYS A 601 -25.59 30.12 -44.09
C LYS A 601 -26.43 29.25 -44.98
#